data_2fe231ca466057f8a6113f479a7f3439
#
_entry.id   2fe231ca466057f8a6113f479a7f3439
#
_cell.length_a   1.000
_cell.length_b   1.000
_cell.length_c   1.000
_cell.angle_alpha   90.00
_cell.angle_beta   90.00
_cell.angle_gamma   90.00
#
_symmetry.space_group_name_H-M   'P 1'
#
loop_
_entity.id
_entity.type
_entity.pdbx_description
1 polymer ?
#
loop_
_entity_poly.entity_id
_entity_poly.type
_entity_poly.pdbx_seq_one_letter_code
_entity_poly.pdbx_strand_id
1 'polypeptide(L)'
;WLHAVGSRLYDKDGNEVWLTGANWFGFNCSENCAHGLYAVDCDEFLSSCADHGINVIRFPISSELLVSWMEGTPNEVSSVQAGYEPPYVDINRDFVYEDGKTIKNSMEIFDVIMQKCKKYGIKAFIDIHSPDANNSGHNYELWYGKAGVTTDVWIESITWLAEKYSNDDTLIGYDLKNEPHGKRGYKGDTCPSDIAKWDGSTDENNWAYAATKCADSILSVNPNALIFVEGVEQYPKTDQGYTYDTPDIWDAPADKSPWYGAWWGGNLRGVREYPVTPKSGTSQIV
;
A
#
# COMPACT_ATOMS: atom_id res chain seq x y z
N TRP A 1 -1.93 4.22 -18.59
CA TRP A 1 -2.51 4.84 -17.38
C TRP A 1 -4.02 4.66 -17.31
N LEU A 2 -4.56 4.70 -16.10
CA LEU A 2 -5.98 4.54 -15.83
C LEU A 2 -6.53 5.79 -15.11
N HIS A 3 -7.86 5.97 -15.19
CA HIS A 3 -8.56 7.00 -14.43
C HIS A 3 -9.95 6.52 -14.03
N ALA A 4 -10.50 7.09 -12.97
CA ALA A 4 -11.81 6.75 -12.45
C ALA A 4 -12.90 7.67 -13.04
N VAL A 5 -14.02 7.07 -13.46
CA VAL A 5 -15.25 7.79 -13.81
C VAL A 5 -16.41 7.13 -13.08
N GLY A 6 -16.94 7.80 -12.07
CA GLY A 6 -17.89 7.19 -11.15
C GLY A 6 -17.25 6.00 -10.42
N SER A 7 -17.86 4.83 -10.53
CA SER A 7 -17.40 3.59 -9.89
C SER A 7 -16.59 2.66 -10.81
N ARG A 8 -16.05 3.18 -11.91
CA ARG A 8 -15.37 2.38 -12.92
C ARG A 8 -14.03 2.99 -13.30
N LEU A 9 -13.11 2.14 -13.76
CA LEU A 9 -11.81 2.52 -14.30
C LEU A 9 -11.82 2.47 -15.83
N TYR A 10 -11.13 3.43 -16.43
CA TYR A 10 -10.98 3.55 -17.89
C TYR A 10 -9.53 3.76 -18.25
N ASP A 11 -9.14 3.26 -19.43
CA ASP A 11 -7.86 3.58 -20.05
C ASP A 11 -7.90 4.95 -20.79
N LYS A 12 -6.76 5.35 -21.35
CA LYS A 12 -6.64 6.60 -22.12
C LYS A 12 -7.50 6.66 -23.38
N ASP A 13 -7.93 5.50 -23.88
CA ASP A 13 -8.72 5.37 -25.12
C ASP A 13 -10.23 5.28 -24.81
N GLY A 14 -10.60 5.36 -23.52
CA GLY A 14 -11.98 5.33 -23.05
C GLY A 14 -12.57 3.91 -22.91
N ASN A 15 -11.74 2.87 -22.94
CA ASN A 15 -12.20 1.52 -22.69
C ASN A 15 -12.27 1.26 -21.18
N GLU A 16 -13.35 0.63 -20.73
CA GLU A 16 -13.48 0.18 -19.35
C GLU A 16 -12.46 -0.92 -19.04
N VAL A 17 -11.76 -0.79 -17.91
CA VAL A 17 -10.73 -1.74 -17.47
C VAL A 17 -11.18 -2.43 -16.19
N TRP A 18 -11.12 -3.75 -16.21
CA TRP A 18 -11.36 -4.60 -15.05
C TRP A 18 -10.03 -5.11 -14.51
N LEU A 19 -9.74 -4.77 -13.25
CA LEU A 19 -8.55 -5.25 -12.56
C LEU A 19 -8.88 -6.55 -11.83
N THR A 20 -8.18 -7.63 -12.23
CA THR A 20 -8.23 -8.93 -11.57
C THR A 20 -6.84 -9.20 -11.00
N GLY A 21 -6.72 -9.21 -9.69
CA GLY A 21 -5.42 -9.17 -9.06
C GLY A 21 -5.21 -10.10 -7.89
N ALA A 22 -3.96 -10.13 -7.44
CA ALA A 22 -3.51 -10.82 -6.24
C ALA A 22 -2.51 -9.96 -5.47
N ASN A 23 -2.40 -10.21 -4.15
CA ASN A 23 -1.33 -9.65 -3.34
C ASN A 23 -0.07 -10.52 -3.47
N TRP A 24 1.09 -9.87 -3.57
CA TRP A 24 2.38 -10.54 -3.48
C TRP A 24 3.23 -9.84 -2.41
N PHE A 25 3.16 -10.38 -1.20
CA PHE A 25 3.82 -9.81 -0.04
C PHE A 25 5.34 -10.07 -0.04
N GLY A 26 6.04 -9.46 0.91
CA GLY A 26 7.46 -9.69 1.18
C GLY A 26 8.27 -8.41 1.33
N PHE A 27 7.96 -7.36 0.56
CA PHE A 27 8.56 -6.02 0.75
C PHE A 27 8.10 -5.32 2.03
N ASN A 28 7.02 -5.77 2.64
CA ASN A 28 6.55 -5.35 3.98
C ASN A 28 7.15 -6.16 5.12
N CYS A 29 7.94 -7.17 4.81
CA CYS A 29 8.55 -8.09 5.78
C CYS A 29 10.07 -7.94 5.78
N SER A 30 10.73 -8.62 6.73
CA SER A 30 12.21 -8.67 6.82
C SER A 30 12.89 -9.33 5.61
N GLU A 31 12.14 -9.95 4.71
CA GLU A 31 12.64 -10.46 3.43
C GLU A 31 13.11 -9.33 2.49
N ASN A 32 12.49 -8.16 2.59
CA ASN A 32 12.77 -6.98 1.74
C ASN A 32 12.64 -7.25 0.22
N CYS A 33 11.95 -8.30 -0.18
CA CYS A 33 11.66 -8.66 -1.58
C CYS A 33 10.38 -9.49 -1.66
N ALA A 34 9.85 -9.67 -2.86
CA ALA A 34 8.68 -10.52 -3.07
C ALA A 34 8.92 -11.94 -2.56
N HIS A 35 7.98 -12.45 -1.76
CA HIS A 35 8.07 -13.75 -1.12
C HIS A 35 8.10 -14.89 -2.15
N GLY A 36 8.89 -15.92 -1.87
CA GLY A 36 8.93 -17.13 -2.69
C GLY A 36 10.00 -17.12 -3.79
N LEU A 37 10.68 -16.01 -4.03
CA LEU A 37 11.78 -15.95 -5.01
C LEU A 37 12.97 -16.87 -4.66
N TYR A 38 13.00 -17.39 -3.46
CA TYR A 38 13.95 -18.43 -3.04
C TYR A 38 13.62 -19.82 -3.59
N ALA A 39 12.44 -20.04 -4.16
CA ALA A 39 11.96 -21.35 -4.59
C ALA A 39 11.31 -21.35 -5.97
N VAL A 40 10.93 -20.20 -6.50
CA VAL A 40 10.15 -20.06 -7.74
C VAL A 40 10.84 -19.10 -8.68
N ASP A 41 10.88 -19.45 -9.99
CA ASP A 41 11.29 -18.54 -11.04
C ASP A 41 10.26 -17.44 -11.23
N CYS A 42 10.70 -16.18 -11.23
CA CYS A 42 9.83 -15.03 -11.32
C CYS A 42 9.10 -14.93 -12.67
N ASP A 43 9.76 -15.30 -13.77
CA ASP A 43 9.14 -15.30 -15.10
C ASP A 43 8.06 -16.39 -15.20
N GLU A 44 8.31 -17.59 -14.68
CA GLU A 44 7.33 -18.68 -14.66
C GLU A 44 6.11 -18.28 -13.81
N PHE A 45 6.34 -17.67 -12.64
CA PHE A 45 5.25 -17.19 -11.78
C PHE A 45 4.39 -16.14 -12.46
N LEU A 46 4.98 -15.08 -13.01
CA LEU A 46 4.25 -14.00 -13.66
C LEU A 46 3.56 -14.44 -14.95
N SER A 47 4.21 -15.31 -15.74
CA SER A 47 3.58 -15.94 -16.92
C SER A 47 2.34 -16.72 -16.52
N SER A 48 2.44 -17.55 -15.47
CA SER A 48 1.30 -18.31 -14.96
C SER A 48 0.17 -17.38 -14.46
N CYS A 49 0.50 -16.30 -13.78
CA CYS A 49 -0.48 -15.29 -13.37
C CYS A 49 -1.23 -14.72 -14.59
N ALA A 50 -0.50 -14.31 -15.62
CA ALA A 50 -1.09 -13.76 -16.84
C ALA A 50 -1.98 -14.77 -17.56
N ASP A 51 -1.55 -16.03 -17.68
CA ASP A 51 -2.30 -17.13 -18.32
C ASP A 51 -3.62 -17.44 -17.59
N HIS A 52 -3.69 -17.13 -16.28
CA HIS A 52 -4.90 -17.27 -15.47
C HIS A 52 -5.73 -15.98 -15.33
N GLY A 53 -5.41 -14.95 -16.10
CA GLY A 53 -6.17 -13.70 -16.17
C GLY A 53 -5.87 -12.70 -15.05
N ILE A 54 -4.79 -12.88 -14.29
CA ILE A 54 -4.29 -11.87 -13.35
C ILE A 54 -3.64 -10.77 -14.17
N ASN A 55 -4.16 -9.54 -14.05
CA ASN A 55 -3.67 -8.39 -14.80
C ASN A 55 -3.14 -7.26 -13.90
N VAL A 56 -3.20 -7.46 -12.58
CA VAL A 56 -2.61 -6.54 -11.61
C VAL A 56 -2.09 -7.29 -10.37
N ILE A 57 -0.97 -6.84 -9.84
CA ILE A 57 -0.42 -7.32 -8.56
C ILE A 57 -0.30 -6.15 -7.60
N ARG A 58 -0.80 -6.34 -6.37
CA ARG A 58 -0.63 -5.44 -5.23
C ARG A 58 0.59 -5.89 -4.45
N PHE A 59 1.55 -4.98 -4.25
CA PHE A 59 2.79 -5.23 -3.52
C PHE A 59 2.77 -4.53 -2.16
N PRO A 60 2.52 -5.26 -1.06
CA PRO A 60 2.71 -4.72 0.28
C PRO A 60 4.17 -4.32 0.51
N ILE A 61 4.39 -3.10 0.99
CA ILE A 61 5.71 -2.54 1.30
C ILE A 61 5.66 -1.79 2.63
N SER A 62 6.78 -1.72 3.37
CA SER A 62 6.88 -0.87 4.55
C SER A 62 7.40 0.53 4.19
N SER A 63 6.97 1.56 4.94
CA SER A 63 7.54 2.90 4.79
C SER A 63 9.05 2.90 5.10
N GLU A 64 9.48 2.12 6.10
CA GLU A 64 10.89 1.95 6.46
C GLU A 64 11.74 1.52 5.24
N LEU A 65 11.24 0.56 4.46
CA LEU A 65 11.94 0.12 3.25
C LEU A 65 11.98 1.22 2.18
N LEU A 66 10.86 1.94 1.96
CA LEU A 66 10.85 3.06 1.03
C LEU A 66 11.80 4.19 1.44
N VAL A 67 11.88 4.48 2.72
CA VAL A 67 12.84 5.46 3.26
C VAL A 67 14.27 5.03 2.96
N SER A 68 14.61 3.75 3.16
CA SER A 68 15.96 3.24 2.83
C SER A 68 16.29 3.41 1.35
N TRP A 69 15.30 3.24 0.46
CA TRP A 69 15.50 3.46 -0.97
C TRP A 69 15.69 4.93 -1.31
N MET A 70 14.85 5.79 -0.74
CA MET A 70 14.91 7.25 -0.93
C MET A 70 16.26 7.83 -0.45
N GLU A 71 16.80 7.33 0.65
CA GLU A 71 18.08 7.74 1.22
C GLU A 71 19.30 7.14 0.49
N GLY A 72 19.08 6.26 -0.49
CA GLY A 72 20.16 5.61 -1.24
C GLY A 72 20.87 4.50 -0.47
N THR A 73 20.22 3.94 0.54
CA THR A 73 20.72 2.83 1.37
C THR A 73 19.78 1.63 1.33
N PRO A 74 19.40 1.11 0.15
CA PRO A 74 18.45 0.03 0.03
C PRO A 74 18.95 -1.23 0.74
N ASN A 75 18.03 -1.92 1.41
CA ASN A 75 18.34 -3.12 2.18
C ASN A 75 18.89 -4.23 1.29
N GLU A 76 19.80 -5.02 1.83
CA GLU A 76 20.26 -6.26 1.21
C GLU A 76 19.14 -7.32 1.22
N VAL A 77 19.18 -8.20 0.25
CA VAL A 77 18.25 -9.33 0.12
C VAL A 77 19.03 -10.63 0.13
N SER A 78 18.56 -11.62 0.88
CA SER A 78 19.10 -12.97 0.93
C SER A 78 18.12 -14.06 0.48
N SER A 79 16.84 -13.73 0.39
CA SER A 79 15.75 -14.69 0.13
C SER A 79 15.44 -14.84 -1.37
N VAL A 80 16.45 -14.84 -2.21
CA VAL A 80 16.34 -15.07 -3.66
C VAL A 80 17.23 -16.23 -4.05
N GLN A 81 16.66 -17.22 -4.75
CA GLN A 81 17.45 -18.28 -5.36
C GLN A 81 17.92 -17.83 -6.73
N ALA A 82 19.22 -17.72 -6.91
CA ALA A 82 19.84 -17.32 -8.15
C ALA A 82 21.23 -17.95 -8.30
N GLY A 83 21.60 -18.40 -9.50
CA GLY A 83 22.94 -18.82 -9.81
C GLY A 83 23.40 -20.13 -9.17
N TYR A 84 22.56 -21.16 -9.08
CA TYR A 84 22.94 -22.47 -8.57
C TYR A 84 23.64 -23.33 -9.62
N GLU A 85 24.71 -24.01 -9.19
CA GLU A 85 25.37 -25.03 -9.99
C GLU A 85 24.50 -26.31 -10.11
N PRO A 86 24.60 -27.08 -11.22
CA PRO A 86 23.90 -28.35 -11.34
C PRO A 86 24.12 -29.26 -10.11
N PRO A 87 23.10 -30.05 -9.69
CA PRO A 87 21.86 -30.38 -10.39
C PRO A 87 20.68 -29.44 -10.18
N TYR A 88 20.89 -28.30 -9.56
CA TYR A 88 19.82 -27.33 -9.30
C TYR A 88 19.50 -26.51 -10.53
N VAL A 89 18.22 -26.22 -10.73
CA VAL A 89 17.78 -25.34 -11.81
C VAL A 89 18.24 -23.92 -11.50
N ASP A 90 18.87 -23.30 -12.47
CA ASP A 90 19.32 -21.93 -12.38
C ASP A 90 18.15 -21.00 -12.68
N ILE A 91 17.61 -20.42 -11.65
CA ILE A 91 16.45 -19.52 -11.69
C ILE A 91 16.83 -18.11 -11.25
N ASN A 92 16.00 -17.12 -11.60
CA ASN A 92 16.11 -15.74 -11.13
C ASN A 92 17.48 -15.08 -11.40
N ARG A 93 18.14 -15.37 -12.52
CA ARG A 93 19.45 -14.78 -12.88
C ARG A 93 19.41 -13.26 -12.97
N ASP A 94 18.27 -12.67 -13.31
CA ASP A 94 18.12 -11.23 -13.43
C ASP A 94 18.21 -10.51 -12.07
N PHE A 95 18.15 -11.26 -10.97
CA PHE A 95 18.28 -10.73 -9.60
C PHE A 95 19.71 -10.75 -9.04
N VAL A 96 20.70 -11.16 -9.84
CA VAL A 96 22.10 -11.04 -9.49
C VAL A 96 22.81 -10.04 -10.40
N TYR A 97 23.94 -9.53 -9.94
CA TYR A 97 24.82 -8.69 -10.76
C TYR A 97 25.58 -9.52 -11.80
N GLU A 98 26.37 -8.87 -12.64
CA GLU A 98 27.16 -9.49 -13.72
C GLU A 98 28.15 -10.55 -13.23
N ASP A 99 28.52 -10.55 -11.96
CA ASP A 99 29.36 -11.58 -11.33
C ASP A 99 28.66 -12.94 -11.21
N GLY A 100 27.34 -12.98 -11.46
CA GLY A 100 26.48 -14.17 -11.38
C GLY A 100 26.29 -14.72 -9.96
N LYS A 101 26.66 -13.98 -8.91
CA LYS A 101 26.64 -14.46 -7.53
C LYS A 101 26.04 -13.45 -6.55
N THR A 102 26.36 -12.18 -6.69
CA THR A 102 25.92 -11.14 -5.75
C THR A 102 24.47 -10.78 -6.05
N ILE A 103 23.60 -10.97 -5.09
CA ILE A 103 22.17 -10.62 -5.19
C ILE A 103 22.03 -9.10 -5.19
N LYS A 104 21.19 -8.58 -6.06
CA LYS A 104 20.82 -7.16 -6.12
C LYS A 104 20.14 -6.74 -4.82
N ASN A 105 20.20 -5.46 -4.48
CA ASN A 105 19.48 -4.92 -3.34
C ASN A 105 17.97 -4.89 -3.55
N SER A 106 17.23 -4.62 -2.49
CA SER A 106 15.75 -4.64 -2.50
C SER A 106 15.11 -3.71 -3.54
N MET A 107 15.67 -2.53 -3.76
CA MET A 107 15.16 -1.58 -4.75
C MET A 107 15.40 -2.08 -6.18
N GLU A 108 16.58 -2.57 -6.48
CA GLU A 108 16.91 -3.11 -7.80
C GLU A 108 16.10 -4.37 -8.11
N ILE A 109 15.82 -5.22 -7.11
CA ILE A 109 14.91 -6.36 -7.24
C ILE A 109 13.50 -5.90 -7.59
N PHE A 110 13.00 -4.86 -6.91
CA PHE A 110 11.69 -4.28 -7.24
C PHE A 110 11.67 -3.75 -8.68
N ASP A 111 12.71 -3.05 -9.12
CA ASP A 111 12.82 -2.54 -10.49
C ASP A 111 12.79 -3.69 -11.52
N VAL A 112 13.48 -4.81 -11.26
CA VAL A 112 13.43 -6.01 -12.12
C VAL A 112 12.03 -6.61 -12.15
N ILE A 113 11.34 -6.71 -11.00
CA ILE A 113 9.97 -7.22 -10.95
C ILE A 113 9.03 -6.32 -11.76
N MET A 114 9.15 -5.00 -11.69
CA MET A 114 8.35 -4.09 -12.51
C MET A 114 8.58 -4.31 -14.01
N GLN A 115 9.83 -4.52 -14.43
CA GLN A 115 10.15 -4.85 -15.83
C GLN A 115 9.52 -6.18 -16.27
N LYS A 116 9.54 -7.19 -15.39
CA LYS A 116 8.90 -8.48 -15.65
C LYS A 116 7.37 -8.36 -15.69
N CYS A 117 6.75 -7.63 -14.78
CA CYS A 117 5.31 -7.33 -14.84
C CYS A 117 4.95 -6.70 -16.19
N LYS A 118 5.72 -5.69 -16.63
CA LYS A 118 5.55 -5.06 -17.95
C LYS A 118 5.65 -6.07 -19.10
N LYS A 119 6.62 -6.97 -19.05
CA LYS A 119 6.82 -8.05 -20.05
C LYS A 119 5.58 -8.94 -20.20
N TYR A 120 4.91 -9.26 -19.11
CA TYR A 120 3.73 -10.13 -19.09
C TYR A 120 2.39 -9.37 -19.14
N GLY A 121 2.42 -8.05 -19.34
CA GLY A 121 1.21 -7.22 -19.40
C GLY A 121 0.47 -7.08 -18.08
N ILE A 122 1.15 -7.33 -16.96
CA ILE A 122 0.61 -7.22 -15.62
C ILE A 122 0.92 -5.81 -15.08
N LYS A 123 -0.10 -5.11 -14.60
CA LYS A 123 0.07 -3.85 -13.88
C LYS A 123 0.44 -4.12 -12.42
N ALA A 124 0.96 -3.11 -11.75
CA ALA A 124 1.29 -3.18 -10.34
C ALA A 124 0.77 -1.95 -9.61
N PHE A 125 0.45 -2.09 -8.35
CA PHE A 125 0.37 -0.98 -7.40
C PHE A 125 0.94 -1.42 -6.06
N ILE A 126 1.48 -0.48 -5.31
CA ILE A 126 1.96 -0.75 -3.95
C ILE A 126 0.88 -0.43 -2.93
N ASP A 127 0.96 -1.09 -1.77
CA ASP A 127 0.29 -0.62 -0.55
C ASP A 127 1.34 -0.32 0.53
N ILE A 128 1.14 0.75 1.26
CA ILE A 128 1.88 0.96 2.49
C ILE A 128 1.26 0.12 3.59
N HIS A 129 1.87 -1.03 3.82
CA HIS A 129 1.32 -2.00 4.74
C HIS A 129 1.53 -1.59 6.20
N SER A 130 2.70 -1.04 6.49
CA SER A 130 3.13 -0.67 7.83
C SER A 130 4.22 0.41 7.80
N PRO A 131 4.40 1.18 8.88
CA PRO A 131 5.59 2.03 9.02
C PRO A 131 6.88 1.23 9.01
N ASP A 132 6.93 0.09 9.69
CA ASP A 132 8.11 -0.78 9.80
C ASP A 132 7.93 -2.12 9.09
N ALA A 133 9.05 -2.76 8.79
CA ALA A 133 9.08 -4.15 8.35
C ALA A 133 8.93 -5.09 9.57
N ASN A 134 7.97 -6.01 9.51
CA ASN A 134 7.81 -7.01 10.57
C ASN A 134 7.47 -8.40 9.99
N ASN A 135 7.72 -9.45 10.76
CA ASN A 135 7.54 -10.83 10.32
C ASN A 135 6.10 -11.35 10.40
N SER A 136 5.21 -10.64 11.08
CA SER A 136 3.86 -11.14 11.32
C SER A 136 2.84 -10.70 10.28
N GLY A 137 3.16 -9.66 9.52
CA GLY A 137 2.21 -9.03 8.60
C GLY A 137 1.08 -8.25 9.30
N HIS A 138 0.92 -8.43 10.61
CA HIS A 138 -0.04 -7.68 11.41
C HIS A 138 0.57 -6.41 11.94
N ASN A 139 -0.09 -5.30 11.68
CA ASN A 139 0.38 -4.00 12.10
C ASN A 139 -0.79 -3.15 12.60
N TYR A 140 -0.72 -2.73 13.86
CA TYR A 140 -1.73 -1.87 14.49
C TYR A 140 -1.38 -0.38 14.40
N GLU A 141 -0.19 -0.08 13.91
CA GLU A 141 0.26 1.29 13.73
C GLU A 141 -0.52 1.96 12.60
N LEU A 142 -0.73 3.27 12.74
CA LEU A 142 -1.20 4.14 11.68
C LEU A 142 -0.12 4.23 10.58
N TRP A 143 -0.17 5.24 9.74
CA TRP A 143 0.86 5.51 8.73
C TRP A 143 2.14 6.12 9.32
N TYR A 144 2.19 6.29 10.64
CA TYR A 144 3.28 6.90 11.39
C TYR A 144 3.46 6.26 12.76
N GLY A 145 4.49 6.70 13.50
CA GLY A 145 4.67 6.39 14.93
C GLY A 145 5.62 5.22 15.21
N LYS A 146 6.26 4.63 14.17
CA LYS A 146 7.23 3.55 14.32
C LYS A 146 8.36 3.67 13.31
N ALA A 147 9.53 3.07 13.60
CA ALA A 147 10.72 3.10 12.75
C ALA A 147 11.18 4.51 12.32
N GLY A 148 10.91 5.54 13.13
CA GLY A 148 11.21 6.92 12.79
C GLY A 148 10.28 7.55 11.74
N VAL A 149 9.28 6.82 11.27
CA VAL A 149 8.33 7.30 10.27
C VAL A 149 7.32 8.25 10.92
N THR A 150 7.34 9.50 10.49
CA THR A 150 6.32 10.52 10.76
C THR A 150 5.34 10.59 9.59
N THR A 151 4.23 11.31 9.73
CA THR A 151 3.31 11.57 8.61
C THR A 151 4.02 12.22 7.41
N ASP A 152 4.92 13.16 7.65
CA ASP A 152 5.66 13.82 6.57
C ASP A 152 6.64 12.86 5.89
N VAL A 153 7.38 12.03 6.64
CA VAL A 153 8.29 11.00 6.10
C VAL A 153 7.53 9.95 5.28
N TRP A 154 6.34 9.52 5.75
CA TRP A 154 5.48 8.63 4.99
C TRP A 154 5.06 9.27 3.64
N ILE A 155 4.59 10.52 3.63
CA ILE A 155 4.23 11.22 2.40
C ILE A 155 5.44 11.36 1.47
N GLU A 156 6.59 11.78 2.00
CA GLU A 156 7.82 11.99 1.23
C GLU A 156 8.29 10.71 0.55
N SER A 157 8.31 9.61 1.28
CA SER A 157 8.79 8.32 0.74
C SER A 157 7.91 7.78 -0.39
N ILE A 158 6.58 7.87 -0.27
CA ILE A 158 5.67 7.47 -1.34
C ILE A 158 5.78 8.42 -2.53
N THR A 159 5.88 9.72 -2.29
CA THR A 159 6.02 10.73 -3.34
C THR A 159 7.31 10.52 -4.13
N TRP A 160 8.40 10.20 -3.45
CA TRP A 160 9.66 9.84 -4.09
C TRP A 160 9.51 8.64 -5.04
N LEU A 161 8.82 7.57 -4.59
CA LEU A 161 8.58 6.42 -5.45
C LEU A 161 7.68 6.78 -6.63
N ALA A 162 6.67 7.62 -6.41
CA ALA A 162 5.77 8.08 -7.46
C ALA A 162 6.50 8.92 -8.53
N GLU A 163 7.47 9.72 -8.14
CA GLU A 163 8.33 10.47 -9.06
C GLU A 163 9.24 9.53 -9.86
N LYS A 164 9.88 8.55 -9.18
CA LYS A 164 10.75 7.54 -9.81
C LYS A 164 10.01 6.79 -10.94
N TYR A 165 8.74 6.45 -10.75
CA TYR A 165 7.92 5.71 -11.72
C TYR A 165 6.96 6.59 -12.53
N SER A 166 7.10 7.91 -12.53
CA SER A 166 6.17 8.84 -13.20
C SER A 166 6.04 8.64 -14.71
N ASN A 167 7.01 7.98 -15.34
CA ASN A 167 7.03 7.67 -16.76
C ASN A 167 6.84 6.17 -17.07
N ASP A 168 6.52 5.34 -16.09
CA ASP A 168 6.27 3.91 -16.30
C ASP A 168 4.87 3.53 -15.81
N ASP A 169 3.99 3.23 -16.77
CA ASP A 169 2.60 2.85 -16.53
C ASP A 169 2.42 1.40 -16.08
N THR A 170 3.50 0.71 -15.74
CA THR A 170 3.44 -0.60 -15.09
C THR A 170 3.03 -0.43 -13.63
N LEU A 171 3.66 0.51 -12.90
CA LEU A 171 3.24 0.89 -11.55
C LEU A 171 2.15 1.97 -11.65
N ILE A 172 0.89 1.53 -11.62
CA ILE A 172 -0.26 2.38 -11.90
C ILE A 172 -0.78 3.15 -10.70
N GLY A 173 -0.38 2.80 -9.48
CA GLY A 173 -0.98 3.47 -8.31
C GLY A 173 -0.38 3.11 -6.97
N TYR A 174 -0.94 3.75 -5.97
CA TYR A 174 -0.48 3.75 -4.58
C TYR A 174 -1.67 3.61 -3.64
N ASP A 175 -1.75 2.49 -2.93
CA ASP A 175 -2.65 2.31 -1.80
C ASP A 175 -1.96 2.92 -0.58
N LEU A 176 -2.50 4.02 -0.11
CA LEU A 176 -1.81 4.92 0.79
C LEU A 176 -1.53 4.30 2.15
N LYS A 177 -2.42 3.42 2.63
CA LYS A 177 -2.23 2.66 3.86
C LYS A 177 -3.20 1.49 3.90
N ASN A 178 -2.64 0.28 4.04
CA ASN A 178 -3.42 -0.92 4.33
C ASN A 178 -4.13 -0.79 5.67
N GLU A 179 -5.43 -0.99 5.66
CA GLU A 179 -6.28 -1.09 6.86
C GLU A 179 -6.01 0.00 7.92
N PRO A 180 -6.34 1.28 7.65
CA PRO A 180 -6.16 2.34 8.64
C PRO A 180 -7.08 2.12 9.86
N HIS A 181 -6.56 1.56 10.95
CA HIS A 181 -7.33 1.27 12.17
C HIS A 181 -6.67 1.79 13.44
N GLY A 182 -5.42 1.44 13.73
CA GLY A 182 -4.71 1.85 14.93
C GLY A 182 -4.82 0.85 16.08
N LYS A 183 -4.28 1.20 17.23
CA LYS A 183 -4.27 0.34 18.41
C LYS A 183 -5.63 0.31 19.09
N ARG A 184 -6.12 -0.90 19.36
CA ARG A 184 -7.23 -1.11 20.28
C ARG A 184 -6.77 -0.91 21.70
N GLY A 185 -7.41 0.01 22.43
CA GLY A 185 -7.29 0.05 23.87
C GLY A 185 -7.89 -1.22 24.51
N TYR A 186 -7.26 -1.67 25.56
CA TYR A 186 -7.83 -2.72 26.39
C TYR A 186 -8.76 -2.08 27.44
N LYS A 187 -10.02 -2.50 27.53
CA LYS A 187 -10.98 -2.14 28.60
C LYS A 187 -11.05 -0.64 28.96
N GLY A 188 -11.49 0.17 28.00
CA GLY A 188 -11.73 1.60 28.26
C GLY A 188 -10.52 2.52 28.12
N ASP A 189 -9.35 1.94 27.78
CA ASP A 189 -8.12 2.70 27.58
C ASP A 189 -7.89 3.14 26.12
N THR A 190 -8.92 3.10 25.26
CA THR A 190 -8.77 3.56 23.88
C THR A 190 -8.54 5.06 23.86
N CYS A 191 -7.31 5.45 23.60
CA CYS A 191 -6.99 6.84 23.35
C CYS A 191 -7.49 7.20 21.94
N PRO A 192 -8.31 8.25 21.77
CA PRO A 192 -8.76 8.67 20.45
C PRO A 192 -7.62 8.97 19.47
N SER A 193 -6.43 9.32 19.96
CA SER A 193 -5.23 9.55 19.14
C SER A 193 -4.61 8.28 18.57
N ASP A 194 -4.98 7.10 19.09
CA ASP A 194 -4.37 5.81 18.70
C ASP A 194 -5.16 5.09 17.60
N ILE A 195 -6.29 5.65 17.19
CA ILE A 195 -7.13 5.10 16.11
C ILE A 195 -7.22 6.04 14.92
N ALA A 196 -7.37 5.48 13.72
CA ALA A 196 -7.64 6.28 12.55
C ALA A 196 -9.04 6.90 12.62
N LYS A 197 -9.12 8.21 12.42
CA LYS A 197 -10.38 8.98 12.35
C LYS A 197 -10.71 9.30 10.90
N TRP A 198 -12.00 9.54 10.65
CA TRP A 198 -12.47 10.12 9.40
C TRP A 198 -13.47 11.22 9.71
N ASP A 199 -12.99 12.43 9.85
CA ASP A 199 -13.81 13.60 10.20
C ASP A 199 -13.30 14.88 9.53
N GLY A 200 -13.85 16.05 9.90
CA GLY A 200 -13.44 17.34 9.37
C GLY A 200 -12.24 17.99 10.08
N SER A 201 -11.58 17.28 11.01
CA SER A 201 -10.42 17.81 11.74
C SER A 201 -9.14 17.76 10.92
N THR A 202 -8.11 18.44 11.42
CA THR A 202 -6.74 18.35 10.89
C THR A 202 -5.81 17.60 11.85
N ASP A 203 -6.39 16.77 12.73
CA ASP A 203 -5.63 15.95 13.66
C ASP A 203 -4.74 14.98 12.92
N GLU A 204 -3.59 14.63 13.50
CA GLU A 204 -2.58 13.80 12.85
C GLU A 204 -3.13 12.42 12.48
N ASN A 205 -4.03 11.86 13.29
CA ASN A 205 -4.69 10.59 13.05
C ASN A 205 -5.97 10.67 12.18
N ASN A 206 -6.28 11.85 11.61
CA ASN A 206 -7.39 11.96 10.65
C ASN A 206 -6.97 11.43 9.29
N TRP A 207 -7.52 10.26 8.93
CA TRP A 207 -7.16 9.57 7.69
C TRP A 207 -7.57 10.35 6.44
N ALA A 208 -8.76 10.96 6.41
CA ALA A 208 -9.20 11.75 5.24
C ALA A 208 -8.27 12.94 4.98
N TYR A 209 -7.82 13.61 6.05
CA TYR A 209 -6.88 14.71 5.96
C TYR A 209 -5.49 14.26 5.51
N ALA A 210 -4.95 13.20 6.12
CA ALA A 210 -3.65 12.64 5.77
C ALA A 210 -3.64 12.10 4.32
N ALA A 211 -4.67 11.35 3.93
CA ALA A 211 -4.82 10.82 2.57
C ALA A 211 -4.91 11.94 1.52
N THR A 212 -5.63 13.03 1.82
CA THR A 212 -5.71 14.18 0.91
C THR A 212 -4.34 14.83 0.71
N LYS A 213 -3.58 15.05 1.78
CA LYS A 213 -2.21 15.60 1.70
C LYS A 213 -1.28 14.69 0.90
N CYS A 214 -1.35 13.38 1.15
CA CYS A 214 -0.53 12.40 0.46
C CYS A 214 -0.88 12.34 -1.03
N ALA A 215 -2.18 12.29 -1.36
CA ALA A 215 -2.66 12.33 -2.74
C ALA A 215 -2.21 13.60 -3.48
N ASP A 216 -2.31 14.78 -2.85
CA ASP A 216 -1.80 16.03 -3.41
C ASP A 216 -0.31 15.95 -3.75
N SER A 217 0.49 15.38 -2.85
CA SER A 217 1.94 15.24 -3.06
C SER A 217 2.26 14.30 -4.21
N ILE A 218 1.67 13.10 -4.22
CA ILE A 218 1.86 12.10 -5.29
C ILE A 218 1.43 12.67 -6.65
N LEU A 219 0.23 13.23 -6.73
CA LEU A 219 -0.32 13.73 -7.99
C LEU A 219 0.41 14.97 -8.53
N SER A 220 1.19 15.66 -7.68
CA SER A 220 2.05 16.76 -8.12
C SER A 220 3.24 16.28 -8.96
N VAL A 221 3.74 15.07 -8.75
CA VAL A 221 4.88 14.46 -9.44
C VAL A 221 4.48 13.38 -10.44
N ASN A 222 3.35 12.71 -10.20
CA ASN A 222 2.77 11.71 -11.10
C ASN A 222 1.25 11.89 -11.25
N PRO A 223 0.80 12.79 -12.14
CA PRO A 223 -0.62 13.13 -12.28
C PRO A 223 -1.49 11.99 -12.83
N ASN A 224 -0.88 10.91 -13.29
CA ASN A 224 -1.57 9.74 -13.85
C ASN A 224 -1.70 8.58 -12.83
N ALA A 225 -1.12 8.70 -11.65
CA ALA A 225 -1.17 7.65 -10.65
C ALA A 225 -2.58 7.49 -10.08
N LEU A 226 -3.05 6.26 -9.91
CA LEU A 226 -4.22 5.96 -9.11
C LEU A 226 -3.87 6.05 -7.62
N ILE A 227 -4.76 6.62 -6.84
CA ILE A 227 -4.66 6.73 -5.39
C ILE A 227 -5.75 5.88 -4.77
N PHE A 228 -5.38 4.77 -4.15
CA PHE A 228 -6.31 3.92 -3.44
C PHE A 228 -6.42 4.35 -1.98
N VAL A 229 -7.63 4.57 -1.52
CA VAL A 229 -7.92 5.05 -0.17
C VAL A 229 -8.90 4.11 0.50
N GLU A 230 -8.37 3.26 1.37
CA GLU A 230 -9.21 2.37 2.18
C GLU A 230 -10.00 3.17 3.24
N GLY A 231 -11.01 2.55 3.82
CA GLY A 231 -11.76 3.12 4.94
C GLY A 231 -11.02 3.01 6.27
N VAL A 232 -11.71 3.35 7.34
CA VAL A 232 -11.23 3.15 8.72
C VAL A 232 -11.94 1.95 9.37
N GLU A 233 -11.53 1.55 10.57
CA GLU A 233 -12.20 0.48 11.30
C GLU A 233 -13.48 0.96 11.99
N GLN A 234 -13.43 2.12 12.65
CA GLN A 234 -14.50 2.63 13.48
C GLN A 234 -14.97 3.99 13.02
N TYR A 235 -16.28 4.13 12.93
CA TYR A 235 -16.94 5.41 12.64
C TYR A 235 -18.03 5.68 13.68
N PRO A 236 -18.04 6.82 14.38
CA PRO A 236 -19.05 7.08 15.41
C PRO A 236 -20.44 7.22 14.80
N LYS A 237 -21.48 6.84 15.55
CA LYS A 237 -22.89 7.05 15.17
C LYS A 237 -23.24 8.52 15.37
N THR A 238 -22.74 9.36 14.47
CA THR A 238 -22.93 10.83 14.52
C THR A 238 -24.40 11.24 14.44
N ASP A 239 -25.23 10.47 13.76
CA ASP A 239 -26.68 10.60 13.71
C ASP A 239 -27.35 10.42 15.08
N GLN A 240 -26.67 9.79 16.04
CA GLN A 240 -27.11 9.62 17.42
C GLN A 240 -26.36 10.53 18.40
N GLY A 241 -25.54 11.46 17.90
CA GLY A 241 -24.78 12.42 18.71
C GLY A 241 -23.45 11.92 19.26
N TYR A 242 -22.98 10.76 18.82
CA TYR A 242 -21.66 10.25 19.19
C TYR A 242 -20.55 10.87 18.34
N THR A 243 -19.34 10.96 18.90
CA THR A 243 -18.16 11.53 18.24
C THR A 243 -16.95 10.62 18.47
N TYR A 244 -15.82 10.96 17.85
CA TYR A 244 -14.55 10.24 18.11
C TYR A 244 -14.04 10.41 19.56
N ASP A 245 -14.56 11.34 20.35
CA ASP A 245 -14.26 11.47 21.78
C ASP A 245 -15.13 10.56 22.66
N THR A 246 -16.05 9.79 22.07
CA THR A 246 -16.90 8.85 22.80
C THR A 246 -16.04 7.73 23.35
N PRO A 247 -15.99 7.51 24.68
CA PRO A 247 -15.15 6.47 25.25
C PRO A 247 -15.69 5.08 24.94
N ASP A 248 -14.81 4.15 25.00
CA ASP A 248 -14.91 2.70 24.90
C ASP A 248 -16.01 2.11 24.04
N ILE A 249 -15.56 1.54 22.98
CA ILE A 249 -16.37 1.12 21.89
C ILE A 249 -16.39 -0.40 21.72
N TRP A 250 -15.39 -1.06 22.26
CA TRP A 250 -15.13 -2.44 21.95
C TRP A 250 -15.94 -3.41 22.83
N ASP A 251 -16.32 -2.99 24.02
CA ASP A 251 -17.00 -3.83 24.99
C ASP A 251 -18.53 -3.71 24.97
N ALA A 252 -19.08 -2.78 24.20
CA ALA A 252 -20.54 -2.67 24.05
C ALA A 252 -21.08 -3.75 23.10
N PRO A 253 -22.19 -4.42 23.43
CA PRO A 253 -22.90 -5.26 22.47
C PRO A 253 -23.20 -4.49 21.16
N ALA A 254 -23.11 -5.17 20.01
CA ALA A 254 -23.21 -4.51 18.70
C ALA A 254 -24.47 -3.65 18.52
N ASP A 255 -25.59 -4.06 19.12
CA ASP A 255 -26.88 -3.35 19.12
C ASP A 255 -26.87 -2.08 19.99
N LYS A 256 -25.92 -1.95 20.92
CA LYS A 256 -25.77 -0.83 21.85
C LYS A 256 -24.47 -0.04 21.63
N SER A 257 -23.62 -0.47 20.71
CA SER A 257 -22.38 0.21 20.41
C SER A 257 -22.66 1.62 19.90
N PRO A 258 -21.97 2.66 20.40
CA PRO A 258 -21.99 4.01 19.85
C PRO A 258 -21.27 4.13 18.51
N TRP A 259 -20.75 3.03 17.97
CA TRP A 259 -19.92 3.02 16.78
C TRP A 259 -20.46 2.08 15.70
N TYR A 260 -20.23 2.47 14.46
CA TYR A 260 -20.31 1.58 13.32
C TYR A 260 -18.93 0.94 13.14
N GLY A 261 -18.80 -0.33 13.56
CA GLY A 261 -17.61 -1.12 13.27
C GLY A 261 -17.67 -1.72 11.88
N ALA A 262 -16.51 -1.81 11.23
CA ALA A 262 -16.32 -2.62 10.05
C ALA A 262 -15.02 -3.41 10.22
N TRP A 263 -14.81 -4.41 9.37
CA TRP A 263 -13.50 -5.03 9.33
C TRP A 263 -12.48 -3.96 8.90
N TRP A 264 -11.29 -4.01 9.43
CA TRP A 264 -10.22 -3.03 9.25
C TRP A 264 -10.20 -2.47 7.82
N GLY A 265 -10.10 -1.16 7.65
CA GLY A 265 -10.12 -0.51 6.35
C GLY A 265 -11.48 -0.52 5.60
N GLY A 266 -12.48 -1.24 6.11
CA GLY A 266 -13.75 -1.42 5.40
C GLY A 266 -14.81 -0.33 5.62
N ASN A 267 -14.57 0.62 6.52
CA ASN A 267 -15.57 1.62 6.88
C ASN A 267 -15.41 2.93 6.11
N LEU A 268 -16.16 3.05 5.03
CA LEU A 268 -16.17 4.23 4.16
C LEU A 268 -17.28 5.25 4.51
N ARG A 269 -17.88 5.18 5.71
CA ARG A 269 -19.02 6.06 6.07
C ARG A 269 -18.66 7.53 6.04
N GLY A 270 -17.43 7.90 6.38
CA GLY A 270 -16.96 9.27 6.38
C GLY A 270 -16.83 9.90 5.00
N VAL A 271 -16.70 9.11 3.93
CA VAL A 271 -16.43 9.59 2.56
C VAL A 271 -17.50 10.57 2.08
N ARG A 272 -18.76 10.33 2.43
CA ARG A 272 -19.86 11.20 1.98
C ARG A 272 -19.74 12.63 2.51
N GLU A 273 -19.28 12.78 3.74
CA GLU A 273 -19.22 14.06 4.44
C GLU A 273 -17.84 14.71 4.29
N TYR A 274 -16.80 13.88 4.32
CA TYR A 274 -15.40 14.29 4.23
C TYR A 274 -14.68 13.51 3.14
N PRO A 275 -14.98 13.74 1.86
CA PRO A 275 -14.33 13.03 0.76
C PRO A 275 -12.85 13.40 0.65
N VAL A 276 -12.02 12.46 0.21
CA VAL A 276 -10.63 12.74 -0.18
C VAL A 276 -10.65 13.50 -1.50
N THR A 277 -10.28 14.76 -1.47
CA THR A 277 -10.37 15.68 -2.63
C THR A 277 -9.06 16.42 -2.84
N PRO A 278 -8.12 15.82 -3.57
CA PRO A 278 -6.87 16.50 -3.92
C PRO A 278 -7.13 17.68 -4.86
N LYS A 279 -6.17 18.64 -4.91
CA LYS A 279 -6.25 19.86 -5.71
C LYS A 279 -6.42 19.60 -7.21
N SER A 280 -5.90 18.47 -7.69
CA SER A 280 -6.02 18.04 -9.10
C SER A 280 -7.39 17.45 -9.45
N GLY A 281 -8.28 17.29 -8.46
CA GLY A 281 -9.58 16.65 -8.64
C GLY A 281 -9.58 15.17 -8.26
N THR A 282 -10.70 14.49 -8.47
CA THR A 282 -10.94 13.12 -7.96
C THR A 282 -10.82 12.02 -9.01
N SER A 283 -10.45 12.32 -10.23
CA SER A 283 -10.35 11.35 -11.33
C SER A 283 -9.30 10.24 -11.10
N GLN A 284 -8.39 10.45 -10.16
CA GLN A 284 -7.37 9.49 -9.78
C GLN A 284 -7.63 8.81 -8.43
N ILE A 285 -8.72 9.14 -7.73
CA ILE A 285 -9.08 8.55 -6.42
C ILE A 285 -9.95 7.30 -6.66
N VAL A 286 -9.56 6.21 -5.99
CA VAL A 286 -10.20 4.88 -6.07
C VAL A 286 -10.58 4.39 -4.68
#